data_360205cf23b3b6be730cf9aab6b97061
#
_entry.id   360205cf23b3b6be730cf9aab6b97061
#
_cell.length_a   1.000
_cell.length_b   1.000
_cell.length_c   1.000
_cell.angle_alpha   90.00
_cell.angle_beta   90.00
_cell.angle_gamma   90.00
#
_symmetry.space_group_name_H-M   'P 1'
#
loop_
_entity.id
_entity.type
_entity.pdbx_description
1 polymer ?
#
loop_
_entity_poly.entity_id
_entity_poly.type
_entity_poly.pdbx_seq_one_letter_code
_entity_poly.pdbx_strand_id
1 'polypeptide(L)'
;MFIDKKTKEPIKPHRVPEKCWDTVSVDLFGPMPTSKHVVVVQDLASRFPAAKLVTSTKADKVLQALSEIYTTYGNPEVQISDNGPPFNSAQMHDFATSKSIKLQKAPPLHPSSNPVETFMRPLGKAMKIAYQTRAPEKETLETTLNNYRHTPHPATGIPPAAMMFRDGQRHDFPRTYATEEDVRRAREADKQKKTDNEEKINSSKYRKKSNFNIGDKVRVRNYRKSRKFDPVFLGEPFTIIDINDEGNKLIVEHQENGFSLCRHPDDVKPFIEPNYIEVEDVQWPVGDEGDAAEDLGIEKRGETAPTLRRSERKSRNPNPRYI
;
A
#
# COMPACT_ATOMS: atom_id res chain seq x y z
N MET A 1 -2.77 10.26 29.47
CA MET A 1 -3.03 9.69 28.15
C MET A 1 -1.69 9.28 27.52
N PHE A 2 -1.29 8.02 27.66
CA PHE A 2 -0.02 7.54 27.11
C PHE A 2 -0.18 7.35 25.62
N ILE A 3 0.56 8.14 24.82
CA ILE A 3 0.69 7.90 23.39
C ILE A 3 1.61 6.69 23.24
N ASP A 4 1.04 5.50 23.14
CA ASP A 4 1.78 4.28 22.81
C ASP A 4 2.55 4.51 21.51
N LYS A 5 3.88 4.51 21.60
CA LYS A 5 4.74 4.49 20.42
C LYS A 5 4.37 3.25 19.62
N LYS A 6 3.90 3.46 18.39
CA LYS A 6 3.48 2.39 17.48
C LYS A 6 4.62 1.39 17.32
N THR A 7 4.49 0.23 17.92
CA THR A 7 5.28 -0.93 17.54
C THR A 7 4.77 -1.42 16.18
N LYS A 8 5.68 -1.70 15.26
CA LYS A 8 5.38 -2.26 13.94
C LYS A 8 5.81 -3.71 13.91
N GLU A 9 5.10 -4.52 13.12
CA GLU A 9 5.51 -5.90 12.86
C GLU A 9 6.85 -5.98 12.14
N PRO A 10 7.61 -7.06 12.36
CA PRO A 10 8.75 -7.39 11.53
C PRO A 10 8.34 -7.52 10.07
N ILE A 11 9.12 -6.93 9.15
CA ILE A 11 8.87 -7.09 7.72
C ILE A 11 9.36 -8.48 7.30
N LYS A 12 8.54 -9.16 6.49
CA LYS A 12 8.95 -10.36 5.74
C LYS A 12 8.96 -10.01 4.26
N PRO A 13 10.11 -10.04 3.58
CA PRO A 13 10.17 -9.75 2.16
C PRO A 13 9.53 -10.87 1.34
N HIS A 14 8.99 -10.50 0.18
CA HIS A 14 8.50 -11.49 -0.78
C HIS A 14 9.63 -12.44 -1.19
N ARG A 15 9.33 -13.73 -1.23
CA ARG A 15 10.24 -14.75 -1.75
C ARG A 15 10.66 -14.40 -3.18
N VAL A 16 11.94 -14.54 -3.51
CA VAL A 16 12.41 -14.40 -4.90
C VAL A 16 11.99 -15.66 -5.66
N PRO A 17 11.18 -15.56 -6.73
CA PRO A 17 10.82 -16.72 -7.52
C PRO A 17 12.05 -17.31 -8.23
N GLU A 18 12.02 -18.62 -8.44
CA GLU A 18 13.12 -19.32 -9.12
C GLU A 18 13.12 -19.11 -10.63
N LYS A 19 11.95 -18.94 -11.21
CA LYS A 19 11.79 -18.75 -12.65
C LYS A 19 11.35 -17.32 -12.97
N CYS A 20 11.86 -16.80 -14.08
CA CYS A 20 11.38 -15.52 -14.60
C CYS A 20 9.96 -15.67 -15.14
N TRP A 21 9.15 -14.65 -14.94
CA TRP A 21 7.75 -14.55 -15.34
C TRP A 21 6.77 -15.52 -14.67
N ASP A 22 7.24 -16.27 -13.67
CA ASP A 22 6.42 -17.19 -12.89
C ASP A 22 5.50 -16.43 -11.92
N THR A 23 6.06 -15.45 -11.25
CA THR A 23 5.32 -14.56 -10.33
C THR A 23 5.50 -13.11 -10.75
N VAL A 24 4.39 -12.45 -11.04
CA VAL A 24 4.37 -11.04 -11.43
C VAL A 24 3.61 -10.18 -10.41
N SER A 25 4.03 -8.94 -10.28
CA SER A 25 3.29 -7.92 -9.53
C SER A 25 2.63 -6.96 -10.50
N VAL A 26 1.36 -6.64 -10.28
CA VAL A 26 0.54 -5.79 -11.15
C VAL A 26 -0.01 -4.61 -10.36
N ASP A 27 0.01 -3.43 -11.00
CA ASP A 27 -0.56 -2.22 -10.41
C ASP A 27 -0.91 -1.19 -11.50
N LEU A 28 -1.65 -0.14 -11.10
CA LEU A 28 -2.05 0.97 -11.95
C LEU A 28 -1.30 2.24 -11.57
N PHE A 29 -0.58 2.80 -12.53
CA PHE A 29 0.02 4.12 -12.39
C PHE A 29 -0.92 5.20 -12.95
N GLY A 30 -1.21 6.23 -12.19
CA GLY A 30 -2.05 7.35 -12.60
C GLY A 30 -3.01 7.85 -11.51
N PRO A 31 -3.99 8.73 -11.82
CA PRO A 31 -4.21 9.30 -13.16
C PRO A 31 -3.09 10.27 -13.61
N MET A 32 -2.78 10.24 -14.90
CA MET A 32 -1.95 11.25 -15.53
C MET A 32 -2.76 12.53 -15.81
N PRO A 33 -2.13 13.69 -16.05
CA PRO A 33 -2.84 14.92 -16.39
C PRO A 33 -3.79 14.79 -17.60
N THR A 34 -3.53 13.83 -18.48
CA THR A 34 -4.38 13.47 -19.63
C THR A 34 -5.52 12.51 -19.28
N SER A 35 -5.75 12.25 -17.98
CA SER A 35 -6.71 11.27 -17.47
C SER A 35 -6.44 9.81 -17.87
N LYS A 36 -5.32 9.53 -18.54
CA LYS A 36 -4.91 8.15 -18.85
C LYS A 36 -4.19 7.52 -17.66
N HIS A 37 -4.09 6.19 -17.70
CA HIS A 37 -3.38 5.38 -16.72
C HIS A 37 -2.41 4.43 -17.42
N VAL A 38 -1.49 3.85 -16.67
CA VAL A 38 -0.61 2.80 -17.17
C VAL A 38 -0.84 1.54 -16.33
N VAL A 39 -1.18 0.45 -16.98
CA VAL A 39 -1.13 -0.88 -16.36
C VAL A 39 0.32 -1.31 -16.37
N VAL A 40 0.87 -1.59 -15.21
CA VAL A 40 2.26 -2.02 -15.03
C VAL A 40 2.27 -3.45 -14.49
N VAL A 41 3.05 -4.30 -15.15
CA VAL A 41 3.33 -5.68 -14.72
C VAL A 41 4.83 -5.78 -14.53
N GLN A 42 5.29 -6.25 -13.39
CA GLN A 42 6.72 -6.46 -13.14
C GLN A 42 6.98 -7.89 -12.69
N ASP A 43 7.91 -8.55 -13.37
CA ASP A 43 8.42 -9.85 -12.94
C ASP A 43 9.22 -9.74 -11.63
N LEU A 44 8.94 -10.62 -10.68
CA LEU A 44 9.60 -10.61 -9.37
C LEU A 44 10.99 -11.21 -9.39
N ALA A 45 11.29 -12.09 -10.33
CA ALA A 45 12.61 -12.72 -10.43
C ALA A 45 13.62 -11.82 -11.14
N SER A 46 13.31 -11.36 -12.34
CA SER A 46 14.20 -10.55 -13.17
C SER A 46 14.08 -9.05 -12.95
N ARG A 47 13.00 -8.58 -12.31
CA ARG A 47 12.60 -7.16 -12.23
C ARG A 47 12.20 -6.56 -13.59
N PHE A 48 11.96 -7.39 -14.58
CA PHE A 48 11.56 -6.95 -15.91
C PHE A 48 10.15 -6.34 -15.89
N PRO A 49 9.99 -5.05 -16.29
CA PRO A 49 8.69 -4.41 -16.35
C PRO A 49 8.08 -4.58 -17.74
N ALA A 50 6.78 -4.83 -17.79
CA ALA A 50 5.93 -4.63 -18.96
C ALA A 50 4.82 -3.64 -18.62
N ALA A 51 4.43 -2.79 -19.57
CA ALA A 51 3.40 -1.79 -19.30
C ALA A 51 2.63 -1.40 -20.56
N LYS A 52 1.37 -0.97 -20.36
CA LYS A 52 0.47 -0.49 -21.42
C LYS A 52 -0.30 0.73 -20.94
N LEU A 53 -0.47 1.71 -21.83
CA LEU A 53 -1.35 2.85 -21.63
C LEU A 53 -2.82 2.42 -21.76
N VAL A 54 -3.65 2.87 -20.81
CA VAL A 54 -5.09 2.65 -20.82
C VAL A 54 -5.83 3.97 -20.61
N THR A 55 -6.98 4.12 -21.22
CA THR A 55 -7.80 5.33 -21.13
C THR A 55 -8.75 5.32 -19.94
N SER A 56 -8.89 4.19 -19.25
CA SER A 56 -9.78 4.01 -18.12
C SER A 56 -9.29 2.91 -17.20
N THR A 57 -9.60 3.02 -15.91
CA THR A 57 -9.34 1.99 -14.90
C THR A 57 -10.45 0.93 -14.80
N LYS A 58 -11.45 0.97 -15.71
CA LYS A 58 -12.49 -0.06 -15.78
C LYS A 58 -11.88 -1.42 -16.06
N ALA A 59 -12.47 -2.47 -15.50
CA ALA A 59 -11.93 -3.83 -15.59
C ALA A 59 -11.71 -4.29 -17.04
N ASP A 60 -12.63 -4.00 -17.96
CA ASP A 60 -12.51 -4.35 -19.39
C ASP A 60 -11.21 -3.83 -20.02
N LYS A 61 -10.85 -2.56 -19.76
CA LYS A 61 -9.64 -1.93 -20.33
C LYS A 61 -8.35 -2.46 -19.71
N VAL A 62 -8.39 -2.69 -18.40
CA VAL A 62 -7.24 -3.25 -17.69
C VAL A 62 -7.01 -4.71 -18.08
N LEU A 63 -8.06 -5.51 -18.20
CA LEU A 63 -7.99 -6.90 -18.64
C LEU A 63 -7.50 -7.03 -20.08
N GLN A 64 -7.94 -6.13 -20.97
CA GLN A 64 -7.42 -6.07 -22.33
C GLN A 64 -5.90 -5.83 -22.34
N ALA A 65 -5.41 -4.85 -21.57
CA ALA A 65 -3.99 -4.54 -21.47
C ALA A 65 -3.19 -5.72 -20.87
N LEU A 66 -3.71 -6.37 -19.83
CA LEU A 66 -3.09 -7.57 -19.24
C LEU A 66 -3.07 -8.73 -20.24
N SER A 67 -4.15 -8.93 -20.98
CA SER A 67 -4.21 -9.98 -22.02
C SER A 67 -3.14 -9.78 -23.09
N GLU A 68 -2.94 -8.54 -23.56
CA GLU A 68 -1.89 -8.20 -24.53
C GLU A 68 -0.49 -8.46 -23.99
N ILE A 69 -0.24 -8.09 -22.71
CA ILE A 69 1.04 -8.33 -22.04
C ILE A 69 1.28 -9.83 -21.91
N TYR A 70 0.28 -10.60 -21.42
CA TYR A 70 0.41 -12.03 -21.21
C TYR A 70 0.48 -12.83 -22.53
N THR A 71 -0.12 -12.34 -23.60
CA THR A 71 0.07 -12.91 -24.93
C THR A 71 1.51 -12.74 -25.41
N THR A 72 2.17 -11.63 -25.04
CA THR A 72 3.55 -11.35 -25.46
C THR A 72 4.58 -12.13 -24.64
N TYR A 73 4.39 -12.27 -23.33
CA TYR A 73 5.41 -12.81 -22.42
C TYR A 73 5.02 -14.16 -21.80
N GLY A 74 3.82 -14.67 -22.04
CA GLY A 74 3.23 -15.85 -21.43
C GLY A 74 2.35 -15.51 -20.21
N ASN A 75 1.50 -16.45 -19.81
CA ASN A 75 0.72 -16.32 -18.59
C ASN A 75 1.61 -16.59 -17.37
N PRO A 76 1.60 -15.74 -16.32
CA PRO A 76 2.29 -16.05 -15.09
C PRO A 76 1.52 -17.14 -14.30
N GLU A 77 2.20 -17.84 -13.42
CA GLU A 77 1.55 -18.75 -12.48
C GLU A 77 0.85 -17.97 -11.35
N VAL A 78 1.51 -16.92 -10.86
CA VAL A 78 0.99 -16.07 -9.77
C VAL A 78 0.97 -14.60 -10.15
N GLN A 79 -0.17 -13.95 -9.97
CA GLN A 79 -0.32 -12.50 -10.09
C GLN A 79 -0.56 -11.89 -8.71
N ILE A 80 0.32 -10.99 -8.28
CA ILE A 80 0.17 -10.21 -7.06
C ILE A 80 -0.36 -8.82 -7.40
N SER A 81 -1.42 -8.37 -6.74
CA SER A 81 -1.97 -7.02 -6.89
C SER A 81 -2.51 -6.49 -5.56
N ASP A 82 -2.85 -5.23 -5.50
CA ASP A 82 -3.61 -4.68 -4.39
C ASP A 82 -5.08 -5.16 -4.41
N ASN A 83 -5.87 -4.74 -3.42
CA ASN A 83 -7.30 -5.05 -3.32
C ASN A 83 -8.21 -3.99 -3.98
N GLY A 84 -7.62 -3.02 -4.67
CA GLY A 84 -8.38 -1.95 -5.33
C GLY A 84 -9.10 -2.44 -6.59
N PRO A 85 -10.14 -1.70 -7.03
CA PRO A 85 -10.66 -1.90 -8.36
C PRO A 85 -9.57 -1.56 -9.39
N PRO A 86 -9.45 -2.28 -10.50
CA PRO A 86 -10.27 -3.39 -11.00
C PRO A 86 -9.86 -4.78 -10.52
N PHE A 87 -8.77 -4.90 -9.75
CA PHE A 87 -8.13 -6.18 -9.41
C PHE A 87 -8.97 -7.06 -8.49
N ASN A 88 -10.01 -6.50 -7.84
CA ASN A 88 -10.96 -7.24 -7.01
C ASN A 88 -12.32 -7.47 -7.68
N SER A 89 -12.40 -7.36 -9.02
CA SER A 89 -13.65 -7.57 -9.77
C SER A 89 -13.88 -9.04 -10.09
N ALA A 90 -15.14 -9.44 -10.25
CA ALA A 90 -15.49 -10.77 -10.75
C ALA A 90 -14.85 -11.06 -12.11
N GLN A 91 -14.83 -10.07 -13.01
CA GLN A 91 -14.19 -10.18 -14.31
C GLN A 91 -12.69 -10.49 -14.22
N MET A 92 -11.97 -9.96 -13.22
CA MET A 92 -10.55 -10.30 -12.98
C MET A 92 -10.40 -11.75 -12.50
N HIS A 93 -11.32 -12.23 -11.65
CA HIS A 93 -11.32 -13.63 -11.20
C HIS A 93 -11.58 -14.60 -12.37
N ASP A 94 -12.58 -14.29 -13.22
CA ASP A 94 -12.87 -15.09 -14.40
C ASP A 94 -11.71 -15.12 -15.38
N PHE A 95 -11.10 -13.95 -15.64
CA PHE A 95 -9.89 -13.83 -16.46
C PHE A 95 -8.73 -14.68 -15.93
N ALA A 96 -8.44 -14.60 -14.65
CA ALA A 96 -7.37 -15.35 -14.03
C ALA A 96 -7.65 -16.87 -14.09
N THR A 97 -8.87 -17.28 -13.80
CA THR A 97 -9.30 -18.69 -13.88
C THR A 97 -9.16 -19.23 -15.30
N SER A 98 -9.60 -18.47 -16.32
CA SER A 98 -9.49 -18.88 -17.73
C SER A 98 -8.04 -19.06 -18.22
N LYS A 99 -7.08 -18.39 -17.58
CA LYS A 99 -5.65 -18.42 -17.88
C LYS A 99 -4.83 -19.26 -16.89
N SER A 100 -5.48 -19.94 -15.94
CA SER A 100 -4.83 -20.71 -14.85
C SER A 100 -3.87 -19.87 -14.00
N ILE A 101 -4.19 -18.59 -13.77
CA ILE A 101 -3.38 -17.66 -12.98
C ILE A 101 -3.91 -17.64 -11.53
N LYS A 102 -3.04 -17.86 -10.55
CA LYS A 102 -3.35 -17.72 -9.14
C LYS A 102 -3.28 -16.26 -8.72
N LEU A 103 -4.41 -15.66 -8.32
CA LEU A 103 -4.44 -14.31 -7.78
C LEU A 103 -3.99 -14.31 -6.31
N GLN A 104 -3.00 -13.48 -6.00
CA GLN A 104 -2.56 -13.22 -4.64
C GLN A 104 -2.72 -11.73 -4.34
N LYS A 105 -3.36 -11.40 -3.24
CA LYS A 105 -3.62 -10.02 -2.85
C LYS A 105 -2.62 -9.56 -1.80
N ALA A 106 -2.01 -8.40 -2.03
CA ALA A 106 -1.19 -7.73 -1.04
C ALA A 106 -2.08 -7.14 0.07
N PRO A 107 -1.62 -7.13 1.35
CA PRO A 107 -2.33 -6.43 2.41
C PRO A 107 -2.51 -4.94 2.07
N PRO A 108 -3.71 -4.36 2.27
CA PRO A 108 -3.97 -2.97 1.94
C PRO A 108 -3.07 -2.02 2.76
N LEU A 109 -2.67 -0.92 2.13
CA LEU A 109 -1.91 0.19 2.74
C LEU A 109 -0.50 -0.16 3.27
N HIS A 110 0.05 -1.27 2.82
CA HIS A 110 1.46 -1.62 3.00
C HIS A 110 2.18 -1.63 1.65
N PRO A 111 2.67 -0.47 1.17
CA PRO A 111 3.35 -0.32 -0.12
C PRO A 111 4.52 -1.29 -0.31
N SER A 112 5.23 -1.60 0.78
CA SER A 112 6.34 -2.57 0.77
C SER A 112 5.92 -3.98 0.35
N SER A 113 4.62 -4.27 0.30
CA SER A 113 4.08 -5.57 -0.12
C SER A 113 3.76 -5.66 -1.61
N ASN A 114 3.86 -4.54 -2.37
CA ASN A 114 3.72 -4.56 -3.82
C ASN A 114 5.05 -4.15 -4.52
N PRO A 115 5.86 -5.13 -4.96
CA PRO A 115 7.19 -4.87 -5.52
C PRO A 115 7.22 -3.97 -6.76
N VAL A 116 6.12 -3.86 -7.51
CA VAL A 116 6.04 -3.04 -8.73
C VAL A 116 6.26 -1.54 -8.46
N GLU A 117 6.07 -1.08 -7.22
CA GLU A 117 6.29 0.32 -6.85
C GLU A 117 7.73 0.80 -7.11
N THR A 118 8.70 -0.11 -7.13
CA THR A 118 10.09 0.25 -7.44
C THR A 118 10.25 0.77 -8.86
N PHE A 119 9.50 0.22 -9.82
CA PHE A 119 9.46 0.72 -11.19
C PHE A 119 8.55 1.95 -11.34
N MET A 120 7.50 2.08 -10.53
CA MET A 120 6.60 3.22 -10.58
C MET A 120 7.28 4.56 -10.32
N ARG A 121 8.34 4.58 -9.50
CA ARG A 121 9.10 5.81 -9.20
C ARG A 121 9.82 6.41 -10.41
N PRO A 122 10.67 5.67 -11.15
CA PRO A 122 11.28 6.19 -12.39
C PRO A 122 10.24 6.50 -13.47
N LEU A 123 9.18 5.67 -13.60
CA LEU A 123 8.07 5.94 -14.50
C LEU A 123 7.40 7.28 -14.19
N GLY A 124 7.07 7.54 -12.93
CA GLY A 124 6.45 8.78 -12.50
C GLY A 124 7.30 10.02 -12.79
N LYS A 125 8.63 9.91 -12.61
CA LYS A 125 9.55 11.01 -12.95
C LYS A 125 9.55 11.27 -14.47
N ALA A 126 9.64 10.22 -15.28
CA ALA A 126 9.65 10.34 -16.75
C ALA A 126 8.34 10.93 -17.26
N MET A 127 7.18 10.45 -16.79
CA MET A 127 5.87 10.98 -17.19
C MET A 127 5.66 12.44 -16.76
N LYS A 128 6.18 12.84 -15.59
CA LYS A 128 6.14 14.23 -15.16
C LYS A 128 6.97 15.15 -16.07
N ILE A 129 8.16 14.72 -16.47
CA ILE A 129 9.01 15.45 -17.43
C ILE A 129 8.31 15.53 -18.78
N ALA A 130 7.78 14.43 -19.29
CA ALA A 130 7.04 14.38 -20.56
C ALA A 130 5.89 15.38 -20.59
N TYR A 131 5.11 15.46 -19.52
CA TYR A 131 4.04 16.43 -19.40
C TYR A 131 4.56 17.88 -19.47
N GLN A 132 5.66 18.21 -18.78
CA GLN A 132 6.25 19.54 -18.77
C GLN A 132 6.84 19.91 -20.13
N THR A 133 7.43 18.96 -20.84
CA THR A 133 8.08 19.15 -22.16
C THR A 133 7.12 18.91 -23.33
N ARG A 134 5.85 18.55 -23.07
CA ARG A 134 4.85 18.16 -24.06
C ARG A 134 5.29 16.98 -24.94
N ALA A 135 6.14 16.09 -24.43
CA ALA A 135 6.55 14.89 -25.11
C ALA A 135 5.41 13.85 -25.15
N PRO A 136 5.30 13.03 -26.21
CA PRO A 136 4.28 12.00 -26.33
C PRO A 136 4.39 10.95 -25.20
N GLU A 137 3.29 10.72 -24.48
CA GLU A 137 3.27 9.77 -23.35
C GLU A 137 3.65 8.34 -23.75
N LYS A 138 3.23 7.90 -24.96
CA LYS A 138 3.53 6.56 -25.46
C LYS A 138 5.02 6.37 -25.67
N GLU A 139 5.67 7.30 -26.37
CA GLU A 139 7.11 7.27 -26.64
C GLU A 139 7.92 7.36 -25.32
N THR A 140 7.47 8.20 -24.38
CA THR A 140 8.09 8.32 -23.05
C THR A 140 7.98 7.00 -22.27
N LEU A 141 6.83 6.32 -22.33
CA LEU A 141 6.66 5.01 -21.71
C LEU A 141 7.61 3.97 -22.33
N GLU A 142 7.64 3.89 -23.65
CA GLU A 142 8.50 2.96 -24.40
C GLU A 142 9.99 3.20 -24.09
N THR A 143 10.44 4.45 -24.12
CA THR A 143 11.81 4.84 -23.75
C THR A 143 12.13 4.50 -22.30
N THR A 144 11.21 4.77 -21.37
CA THR A 144 11.41 4.47 -19.94
C THR A 144 11.52 2.95 -19.70
N LEU A 145 10.65 2.17 -20.35
CA LEU A 145 10.70 0.70 -20.29
C LEU A 145 12.03 0.19 -20.84
N ASN A 146 12.44 0.70 -22.02
CA ASN A 146 13.67 0.28 -22.68
C ASN A 146 14.90 0.58 -21.80
N ASN A 147 15.01 1.80 -21.30
CA ASN A 147 16.10 2.19 -20.41
C ASN A 147 16.15 1.34 -19.12
N TYR A 148 15.01 1.11 -18.47
CA TYR A 148 14.97 0.31 -17.25
C TYR A 148 15.35 -1.15 -17.48
N ARG A 149 14.86 -1.75 -18.56
CA ARG A 149 15.12 -3.15 -18.91
C ARG A 149 16.58 -3.45 -19.16
N HIS A 150 17.32 -2.46 -19.69
CA HIS A 150 18.72 -2.61 -20.11
C HIS A 150 19.74 -1.96 -19.16
N THR A 151 19.27 -1.32 -18.09
CA THR A 151 20.15 -0.81 -17.03
C THR A 151 20.32 -1.86 -15.93
N PRO A 152 21.54 -2.13 -15.45
CA PRO A 152 21.77 -3.05 -14.33
C PRO A 152 20.92 -2.67 -13.12
N HIS A 153 20.12 -3.61 -12.63
CA HIS A 153 19.23 -3.35 -11.51
C HIS A 153 19.99 -3.42 -10.18
N PRO A 154 19.78 -2.48 -9.23
CA PRO A 154 20.55 -2.44 -7.98
C PRO A 154 20.47 -3.72 -7.13
N ALA A 155 19.35 -4.47 -7.21
CA ALA A 155 19.19 -5.69 -6.42
C ALA A 155 19.96 -6.88 -7.03
N THR A 156 19.92 -7.01 -8.36
CA THR A 156 20.48 -8.18 -9.07
C THR A 156 21.88 -7.92 -9.64
N GLY A 157 22.26 -6.65 -9.85
CA GLY A 157 23.53 -6.27 -10.48
C GLY A 157 23.57 -6.46 -12.00
N ILE A 158 22.53 -7.07 -12.60
CA ILE A 158 22.43 -7.30 -14.05
C ILE A 158 21.15 -6.68 -14.60
N PRO A 159 21.11 -6.37 -15.92
CA PRO A 159 19.92 -5.81 -16.55
C PRO A 159 18.73 -6.78 -16.50
N PRO A 160 17.50 -6.30 -16.21
CA PRO A 160 16.30 -7.13 -16.22
C PRO A 160 16.08 -7.93 -17.51
N ALA A 161 16.37 -7.33 -18.66
CA ALA A 161 16.26 -8.00 -19.95
C ALA A 161 17.24 -9.18 -20.10
N ALA A 162 18.45 -9.06 -19.56
CA ALA A 162 19.44 -10.15 -19.61
C ALA A 162 19.04 -11.33 -18.70
N MET A 163 18.34 -11.06 -17.59
CA MET A 163 17.76 -12.13 -16.76
C MET A 163 16.55 -12.78 -17.39
N MET A 164 15.68 -11.99 -18.04
CA MET A 164 14.43 -12.46 -18.64
C MET A 164 14.67 -13.27 -19.92
N PHE A 165 15.62 -12.84 -20.74
CA PHE A 165 15.90 -13.42 -22.07
C PHE A 165 17.36 -13.88 -22.14
N ARG A 166 17.60 -15.17 -22.05
CA ARG A 166 18.95 -15.75 -22.00
C ARG A 166 19.84 -15.37 -23.19
N ASP A 167 19.24 -15.31 -24.40
CA ASP A 167 19.95 -15.01 -25.62
C ASP A 167 20.09 -13.50 -25.90
N GLY A 168 19.64 -12.67 -24.98
CA GLY A 168 19.58 -11.22 -25.12
C GLY A 168 18.56 -10.77 -26.16
N GLN A 169 18.11 -9.53 -26.06
CA GLN A 169 17.23 -8.89 -27.02
C GLN A 169 18.03 -7.95 -27.93
N ARG A 170 17.65 -7.84 -29.23
CA ARG A 170 18.13 -6.78 -30.11
C ARG A 170 17.41 -5.47 -29.77
N HIS A 171 18.16 -4.43 -29.48
CA HIS A 171 17.68 -3.08 -29.19
C HIS A 171 18.82 -2.07 -29.45
N ASP A 172 18.58 -0.79 -29.20
CA ASP A 172 19.52 0.31 -29.44
C ASP A 172 20.72 0.33 -28.48
N PHE A 173 20.70 -0.49 -27.44
CA PHE A 173 21.82 -0.68 -26.50
C PHE A 173 22.67 -1.89 -26.88
N PRO A 174 23.93 -1.92 -26.43
CA PRO A 174 24.77 -3.11 -26.58
C PRO A 174 24.09 -4.33 -25.97
N ARG A 175 24.14 -5.46 -26.69
CA ARG A 175 23.61 -6.72 -26.17
C ARG A 175 24.27 -7.09 -24.84
N THR A 176 23.47 -7.28 -23.83
CA THR A 176 23.91 -7.84 -22.56
C THR A 176 23.43 -9.27 -22.46
N TYR A 177 24.37 -10.18 -22.26
CA TYR A 177 24.10 -11.59 -22.01
C TYR A 177 24.25 -11.85 -20.52
N ALA A 178 23.47 -12.76 -19.99
CA ALA A 178 23.66 -13.29 -18.65
C ALA A 178 23.85 -14.82 -18.77
N THR A 179 24.96 -15.30 -18.27
CA THR A 179 25.19 -16.75 -18.13
C THR A 179 24.28 -17.31 -17.03
N GLU A 180 24.11 -18.63 -16.98
CA GLU A 180 23.37 -19.25 -15.85
C GLU A 180 24.01 -18.92 -14.50
N GLU A 181 25.34 -18.83 -14.48
CA GLU A 181 26.08 -18.47 -13.27
C GLU A 181 25.82 -17.00 -12.87
N ASP A 182 25.76 -16.07 -13.83
CA ASP A 182 25.41 -14.67 -13.55
C ASP A 182 24.01 -14.55 -12.98
N VAL A 183 23.05 -15.29 -13.54
CA VAL A 183 21.67 -15.35 -13.04
C VAL A 183 21.60 -15.93 -11.63
N ARG A 184 22.37 -16.99 -11.35
CA ARG A 184 22.46 -17.57 -10.01
C ARG A 184 23.04 -16.57 -9.01
N ARG A 185 24.17 -15.95 -9.32
CA ARG A 185 24.80 -14.91 -8.50
C ARG A 185 23.85 -13.72 -8.24
N ALA A 186 23.14 -13.29 -9.29
CA ALA A 186 22.19 -12.19 -9.18
C ALA A 186 21.02 -12.52 -8.22
N ARG A 187 20.51 -13.75 -8.27
CA ARG A 187 19.46 -14.23 -7.35
C ARG A 187 19.96 -14.34 -5.91
N GLU A 188 21.14 -14.86 -5.73
CA GLU A 188 21.79 -14.94 -4.41
C GLU A 188 22.00 -13.54 -3.83
N ALA A 189 22.49 -12.59 -4.64
CA ALA A 189 22.66 -11.20 -4.24
C ALA A 189 21.34 -10.50 -3.89
N ASP A 190 20.27 -10.71 -4.67
CA ASP A 190 18.93 -10.15 -4.36
C ASP A 190 18.37 -10.76 -3.06
N LYS A 191 18.55 -12.08 -2.88
CA LYS A 191 18.13 -12.77 -1.65
C LYS A 191 18.90 -12.25 -0.44
N GLN A 192 20.21 -12.11 -0.54
CA GLN A 192 21.05 -11.58 0.55
C GLN A 192 20.65 -10.15 0.90
N LYS A 193 20.52 -9.26 -0.10
CA LYS A 193 20.07 -7.87 0.13
C LYS A 193 18.71 -7.79 0.79
N LYS A 194 17.79 -8.70 0.46
CA LYS A 194 16.47 -8.77 1.12
C LYS A 194 16.62 -9.17 2.58
N THR A 195 17.45 -10.17 2.88
CA THR A 195 17.72 -10.61 4.24
C THR A 195 18.40 -9.50 5.06
N ASP A 196 19.44 -8.87 4.54
CA ASP A 196 20.15 -7.77 5.21
C ASP A 196 19.21 -6.58 5.49
N ASN A 197 18.35 -6.28 4.54
CA ASN A 197 17.37 -5.19 4.67
C ASN A 197 16.28 -5.56 5.70
N GLU A 198 15.85 -6.81 5.72
CA GLU A 198 14.92 -7.34 6.72
C GLU A 198 15.53 -7.24 8.12
N GLU A 199 16.74 -7.72 8.32
CA GLU A 199 17.46 -7.67 9.59
C GLU A 199 17.64 -6.22 10.06
N LYS A 200 18.12 -5.34 9.19
CA LYS A 200 18.28 -3.91 9.49
C LYS A 200 16.98 -3.22 9.90
N ILE A 201 15.87 -3.54 9.24
CA ILE A 201 14.58 -2.95 9.56
C ILE A 201 14.01 -3.58 10.83
N ASN A 202 14.15 -4.89 11.00
CA ASN A 202 13.60 -5.64 12.13
C ASN A 202 14.41 -5.46 13.42
N SER A 203 15.69 -5.09 13.34
CA SER A 203 16.52 -4.72 14.51
C SER A 203 16.08 -3.41 15.20
N SER A 204 15.17 -2.65 14.58
CA SER A 204 14.62 -1.45 15.20
C SER A 204 13.83 -1.80 16.47
N LYS A 205 14.14 -1.09 17.59
CA LYS A 205 13.43 -1.23 18.87
C LYS A 205 11.90 -1.01 18.81
N TYR A 206 11.42 -0.46 17.70
CA TYR A 206 9.99 -0.22 17.46
C TYR A 206 9.31 -1.35 16.69
N ARG A 207 10.03 -2.44 16.34
CA ARG A 207 9.45 -3.60 15.69
C ARG A 207 9.47 -4.79 16.63
N LYS A 208 8.29 -5.29 16.93
CA LYS A 208 8.08 -6.49 17.76
C LYS A 208 7.05 -7.36 17.04
N LYS A 209 7.30 -8.67 17.02
CA LYS A 209 6.35 -9.64 16.53
C LYS A 209 5.10 -9.60 17.42
N SER A 210 3.93 -9.37 16.85
CA SER A 210 2.68 -9.57 17.58
C SER A 210 2.33 -11.06 17.55
N ASN A 211 1.92 -11.58 18.70
CA ASN A 211 1.48 -12.96 18.81
C ASN A 211 -0.05 -12.99 18.71
N PHE A 212 -0.57 -12.78 17.48
CA PHE A 212 -1.98 -12.98 17.21
C PHE A 212 -2.27 -14.44 16.90
N ASN A 213 -3.38 -14.94 17.42
CA ASN A 213 -3.90 -16.26 17.15
C ASN A 213 -5.29 -16.19 16.51
N ILE A 214 -5.67 -17.24 15.80
CA ILE A 214 -7.04 -17.38 15.31
C ILE A 214 -7.97 -17.43 16.53
N GLY A 215 -9.06 -16.66 16.48
CA GLY A 215 -9.99 -16.50 17.59
C GLY A 215 -9.75 -15.25 18.45
N ASP A 216 -8.61 -14.57 18.34
CA ASP A 216 -8.34 -13.36 19.12
C ASP A 216 -9.31 -12.23 18.74
N LYS A 217 -9.84 -11.55 19.78
CA LYS A 217 -10.63 -10.32 19.60
C LYS A 217 -9.71 -9.13 19.39
N VAL A 218 -9.97 -8.35 18.36
CA VAL A 218 -9.09 -7.26 17.93
C VAL A 218 -9.87 -6.01 17.50
N ARG A 219 -9.23 -4.85 17.58
CA ARG A 219 -9.69 -3.59 16.97
C ARG A 219 -8.94 -3.38 15.66
N VAL A 220 -9.68 -2.96 14.64
CA VAL A 220 -9.15 -2.70 13.30
C VAL A 220 -8.98 -1.20 13.09
N ARG A 221 -7.88 -0.81 12.44
CA ARG A 221 -7.59 0.58 12.12
C ARG A 221 -8.66 1.19 11.22
N ASN A 222 -9.15 2.36 11.60
CA ASN A 222 -10.12 3.12 10.83
C ASN A 222 -9.42 3.91 9.71
N TYR A 223 -9.58 3.47 8.47
CA TYR A 223 -9.08 4.16 7.29
C TYR A 223 -10.10 5.11 6.64
N ARG A 224 -11.37 5.02 7.03
CA ARG A 224 -12.46 5.87 6.53
C ARG A 224 -12.69 7.11 7.38
N LYS A 225 -11.60 7.69 7.92
CA LYS A 225 -11.70 8.91 8.71
C LYS A 225 -12.17 10.05 7.84
N SER A 226 -13.31 10.64 8.19
CA SER A 226 -13.85 11.84 7.56
C SER A 226 -13.46 13.12 8.29
N ARG A 227 -13.14 13.03 9.60
CA ARG A 227 -12.82 14.16 10.47
C ARG A 227 -11.49 13.94 11.19
N LYS A 228 -10.83 15.04 11.56
CA LYS A 228 -9.53 15.04 12.27
C LYS A 228 -9.58 14.29 13.62
N PHE A 229 -10.73 14.29 14.26
CA PHE A 229 -10.93 13.68 15.59
C PHE A 229 -11.55 12.28 15.53
N ASP A 230 -11.82 11.73 14.34
CA ASP A 230 -12.32 10.37 14.25
C ASP A 230 -11.32 9.38 14.86
N PRO A 231 -11.79 8.33 15.57
CA PRO A 231 -10.93 7.38 16.26
C PRO A 231 -9.99 6.67 15.29
N VAL A 232 -8.77 6.39 15.74
CA VAL A 232 -7.74 5.71 14.93
C VAL A 232 -8.09 4.26 14.67
N PHE A 233 -8.79 3.61 15.61
CA PHE A 233 -9.28 2.24 15.50
C PHE A 233 -10.80 2.27 15.60
N LEU A 234 -11.46 1.32 14.94
CA LEU A 234 -12.90 1.11 15.08
C LEU A 234 -13.21 0.70 16.52
N GLY A 235 -14.34 1.16 17.06
CA GLY A 235 -14.75 0.87 18.43
C GLY A 235 -15.20 -0.58 18.62
N GLU A 236 -15.72 -1.18 17.57
CA GLU A 236 -16.30 -2.52 17.56
C GLU A 236 -15.24 -3.61 17.48
N PRO A 237 -15.43 -4.76 18.16
CA PRO A 237 -14.50 -5.87 18.10
C PRO A 237 -14.65 -6.69 16.81
N PHE A 238 -13.52 -7.14 16.30
CA PHE A 238 -13.40 -8.12 15.23
C PHE A 238 -12.73 -9.37 15.77
N THR A 239 -13.03 -10.53 15.20
CA THR A 239 -12.36 -11.80 15.54
C THR A 239 -11.43 -12.19 14.40
N ILE A 240 -10.23 -12.62 14.71
CA ILE A 240 -9.29 -13.17 13.72
C ILE A 240 -9.77 -14.56 13.32
N ILE A 241 -10.11 -14.75 12.04
CA ILE A 241 -10.60 -16.02 11.51
C ILE A 241 -9.55 -16.77 10.70
N ASP A 242 -8.53 -16.07 10.18
CA ASP A 242 -7.45 -16.70 9.43
C ASP A 242 -6.16 -15.86 9.50
N ILE A 243 -5.03 -16.55 9.47
CA ILE A 243 -3.68 -15.97 9.43
C ILE A 243 -2.89 -16.72 8.36
N ASN A 244 -2.33 -15.97 7.39
CA ASN A 244 -1.51 -16.63 6.37
C ASN A 244 -0.20 -17.20 6.95
N ASP A 245 0.42 -18.15 6.25
CA ASP A 245 1.65 -18.85 6.68
C ASP A 245 2.82 -17.90 7.01
N GLU A 246 2.85 -16.73 6.36
CA GLU A 246 3.86 -15.71 6.60
C GLU A 246 3.56 -14.84 7.84
N GLY A 247 2.32 -14.88 8.37
CA GLY A 247 1.88 -14.07 9.51
C GLY A 247 1.78 -12.57 9.21
N ASN A 248 1.82 -12.16 7.94
CA ASN A 248 1.74 -10.77 7.52
C ASN A 248 0.34 -10.34 7.07
N LYS A 249 -0.61 -11.27 7.07
CA LYS A 249 -1.98 -11.06 6.60
C LYS A 249 -2.96 -11.76 7.54
N LEU A 250 -3.85 -10.96 8.10
CA LEU A 250 -4.93 -11.41 8.98
C LEU A 250 -6.27 -11.24 8.26
N ILE A 251 -7.12 -12.24 8.31
CA ILE A 251 -8.53 -12.11 7.97
C ILE A 251 -9.28 -11.95 9.28
N VAL A 252 -9.96 -10.81 9.42
CA VAL A 252 -10.72 -10.46 10.61
C VAL A 252 -12.18 -10.30 10.25
N GLU A 253 -13.07 -10.83 11.07
CA GLU A 253 -14.52 -10.81 10.87
C GLU A 253 -15.19 -9.97 11.95
N HIS A 254 -16.15 -9.14 11.54
CA HIS A 254 -16.96 -8.34 12.45
C HIS A 254 -17.98 -9.23 13.15
N GLN A 255 -18.07 -9.15 14.49
CA GLN A 255 -18.87 -10.08 15.28
C GLN A 255 -20.38 -10.01 15.02
N GLU A 256 -20.92 -8.81 14.70
CA GLU A 256 -22.37 -8.64 14.55
C GLU A 256 -22.90 -8.88 13.14
N ASN A 257 -22.14 -8.55 12.10
CA ASN A 257 -22.63 -8.57 10.73
C ASN A 257 -21.86 -9.53 9.79
N GLY A 258 -20.90 -10.32 10.31
CA GLY A 258 -20.15 -11.31 9.55
C GLY A 258 -19.25 -10.74 8.44
N PHE A 259 -19.04 -9.41 8.41
CA PHE A 259 -18.24 -8.76 7.40
C PHE A 259 -16.74 -9.02 7.64
N SER A 260 -16.07 -9.62 6.65
CA SER A 260 -14.65 -9.97 6.75
C SER A 260 -13.75 -8.92 6.10
N LEU A 261 -12.62 -8.63 6.73
CA LEU A 261 -11.59 -7.71 6.27
C LEU A 261 -10.22 -8.39 6.25
N CYS A 262 -9.45 -8.14 5.20
CA CYS A 262 -8.03 -8.47 5.18
C CYS A 262 -7.21 -7.30 5.73
N ARG A 263 -6.36 -7.55 6.73
CA ARG A 263 -5.54 -6.53 7.39
C ARG A 263 -4.11 -7.02 7.62
N HIS A 264 -3.18 -6.06 7.63
CA HIS A 264 -1.83 -6.32 8.13
C HIS A 264 -1.83 -6.26 9.67
N PRO A 265 -0.99 -7.04 10.37
CA PRO A 265 -0.90 -6.98 11.84
C PRO A 265 -0.66 -5.57 12.41
N ASP A 266 0.08 -4.70 11.72
CA ASP A 266 0.28 -3.29 12.12
C ASP A 266 -1.03 -2.47 12.19
N ASP A 267 -2.10 -2.92 11.54
CA ASP A 267 -3.40 -2.26 11.47
C ASP A 267 -4.42 -2.84 12.45
N VAL A 268 -3.96 -3.73 13.30
CA VAL A 268 -4.78 -4.45 14.27
C VAL A 268 -4.20 -4.23 15.67
N LYS A 269 -5.06 -4.15 16.69
CA LYS A 269 -4.69 -4.12 18.09
C LYS A 269 -5.56 -5.09 18.88
N PRO A 270 -5.05 -5.71 19.94
CA PRO A 270 -5.89 -6.50 20.84
C PRO A 270 -7.10 -5.67 21.31
N PHE A 271 -8.26 -6.30 21.35
CA PHE A 271 -9.45 -5.71 21.96
C PHE A 271 -9.39 -5.98 23.44
N ILE A 272 -9.29 -4.91 24.23
CA ILE A 272 -9.37 -4.97 25.69
C ILE A 272 -10.79 -4.54 26.03
N GLU A 273 -11.55 -5.41 26.65
CA GLU A 273 -12.87 -5.07 27.18
C GLU A 273 -12.69 -3.97 28.22
N PRO A 274 -13.43 -2.86 28.15
CA PRO A 274 -13.36 -1.86 29.18
C PRO A 274 -13.87 -2.48 30.51
N ASN A 275 -12.99 -2.61 31.48
CA ASN A 275 -13.42 -2.90 32.83
C ASN A 275 -14.24 -1.69 33.29
N TYR A 276 -15.56 -1.79 33.23
CA TYR A 276 -16.42 -0.90 33.98
C TYR A 276 -16.24 -1.30 35.43
N ILE A 277 -15.50 -0.51 36.20
CA ILE A 277 -15.64 -0.50 37.65
C ILE A 277 -17.03 0.08 37.87
N GLU A 278 -17.98 -0.73 38.29
CA GLU A 278 -19.22 -0.22 38.85
C GLU A 278 -18.78 0.68 40.03
N VAL A 279 -18.79 1.97 39.80
CA VAL A 279 -18.67 2.95 40.89
C VAL A 279 -20.01 2.87 41.59
N GLU A 280 -20.06 2.06 42.66
CA GLU A 280 -21.17 2.13 43.60
C GLU A 280 -21.40 3.60 43.87
N ASP A 281 -22.66 4.02 43.85
CA ASP A 281 -23.13 5.39 43.97
C ASP A 281 -22.29 6.19 44.98
N VAL A 282 -21.33 6.96 44.46
CA VAL A 282 -20.70 8.01 45.24
C VAL A 282 -21.79 9.06 45.47
N GLN A 283 -22.48 8.99 46.60
CA GLN A 283 -23.30 10.08 47.08
C GLN A 283 -22.40 11.30 47.26
N TRP A 284 -22.47 12.18 46.28
CA TRP A 284 -21.85 13.48 46.41
C TRP A 284 -22.53 14.16 47.60
N PRO A 285 -21.79 14.65 48.62
CA PRO A 285 -22.40 15.42 49.69
C PRO A 285 -23.10 16.61 49.03
N VAL A 286 -24.41 16.64 49.17
CA VAL A 286 -25.20 17.84 48.84
C VAL A 286 -24.74 18.88 49.82
N GLY A 287 -23.88 19.79 49.36
CA GLY A 287 -23.46 20.94 50.16
C GLY A 287 -24.70 21.76 50.46
N ASP A 288 -24.89 22.02 51.76
CA ASP A 288 -25.88 22.94 52.30
C ASP A 288 -25.75 24.28 51.51
N GLU A 289 -26.84 24.73 50.91
CA GLU A 289 -26.91 26.05 50.28
C GLU A 289 -26.95 27.10 51.41
N GLY A 290 -25.75 27.45 51.86
CA GLY A 290 -25.60 28.47 52.90
C GLY A 290 -24.22 29.12 52.81
N ASP A 291 -24.20 30.36 52.35
CA ASP A 291 -23.23 31.40 52.67
C ASP A 291 -21.74 31.14 52.34
N ALA A 292 -21.37 31.19 51.08
CA ALA A 292 -19.99 31.47 50.66
C ALA A 292 -19.89 32.15 49.24
N ALA A 293 -20.67 33.19 49.02
CA ALA A 293 -20.65 33.93 47.76
C ALA A 293 -20.14 35.41 47.92
N GLU A 294 -19.41 35.73 48.96
CA GLU A 294 -18.99 37.11 49.20
C GLU A 294 -17.50 37.42 49.16
N ASP A 295 -16.62 36.47 48.82
CA ASP A 295 -15.17 36.78 48.86
C ASP A 295 -14.36 36.46 47.57
N LEU A 296 -15.01 36.38 46.39
CA LEU A 296 -14.31 36.34 45.12
C LEU A 296 -14.98 37.36 44.16
N GLY A 297 -14.56 38.60 44.20
CA GLY A 297 -15.05 39.74 43.41
C GLY A 297 -15.18 39.46 41.89
N ILE A 298 -16.19 38.65 41.49
CA ILE A 298 -16.57 38.41 40.11
C ILE A 298 -17.84 39.19 39.81
N GLU A 299 -17.68 40.34 39.15
CA GLU A 299 -18.80 41.11 38.59
C GLU A 299 -19.64 40.23 37.66
N LYS A 300 -20.92 40.07 37.98
CA LYS A 300 -21.95 39.52 37.09
C LYS A 300 -22.11 40.42 35.87
N ARG A 301 -21.51 40.08 34.74
CA ARG A 301 -21.89 40.64 33.44
C ARG A 301 -23.01 39.79 32.87
N GLY A 302 -24.08 40.49 32.48
CA GLY A 302 -25.33 39.95 32.01
C GLY A 302 -25.24 39.03 30.79
N GLU A 303 -26.19 38.13 30.72
CA GLU A 303 -26.49 37.21 29.66
C GLU A 303 -26.64 37.90 28.31
N THR A 304 -25.68 37.69 27.41
CA THR A 304 -25.94 37.69 25.97
C THR A 304 -25.17 36.52 25.32
N ALA A 305 -25.91 35.62 24.73
CA ALA A 305 -25.40 34.46 24.03
C ALA A 305 -24.35 34.87 22.99
N PRO A 306 -23.17 34.19 22.90
CA PRO A 306 -22.19 34.51 21.90
C PRO A 306 -22.65 34.02 20.53
N THR A 307 -23.00 34.95 19.65
CA THR A 307 -23.12 34.72 18.20
C THR A 307 -21.77 34.24 17.66
N LEU A 308 -21.76 33.02 17.13
CA LEU A 308 -20.62 32.45 16.42
C LEU A 308 -20.25 33.35 15.22
N ARG A 309 -19.17 34.14 15.36
CA ARG A 309 -18.55 34.82 14.23
C ARG A 309 -17.91 33.78 13.31
N ARG A 310 -18.54 33.56 12.17
CA ARG A 310 -17.98 32.87 11.03
C ARG A 310 -16.79 33.68 10.52
N SER A 311 -15.55 33.19 10.75
CA SER A 311 -14.35 33.82 10.17
C SER A 311 -14.32 33.53 8.67
N GLU A 312 -14.62 34.54 7.88
CA GLU A 312 -14.35 34.54 6.44
C GLU A 312 -12.81 34.53 6.24
N ARG A 313 -12.26 33.38 5.88
CA ARG A 313 -10.91 33.32 5.34
C ARG A 313 -10.92 33.93 3.95
N LYS A 314 -10.45 35.19 3.85
CA LYS A 314 -10.08 35.82 2.58
C LYS A 314 -9.03 34.93 1.90
N SER A 315 -9.35 34.46 0.70
CA SER A 315 -8.41 33.78 -0.19
C SER A 315 -7.22 34.70 -0.45
N ARG A 316 -6.02 34.30 -0.06
CA ARG A 316 -4.80 35.02 -0.49
C ARG A 316 -4.59 34.72 -1.96
N ASN A 317 -4.59 35.75 -2.78
CA ASN A 317 -4.16 35.75 -4.17
C ASN A 317 -2.77 35.12 -4.31
N PRO A 318 -2.53 34.28 -5.32
CA PRO A 318 -1.19 33.79 -5.60
C PRO A 318 -0.31 34.94 -6.11
N ASN A 319 0.88 35.01 -5.56
CA ASN A 319 1.94 35.96 -5.89
C ASN A 319 2.33 35.87 -7.39
N PRO A 320 2.29 36.95 -8.19
CA PRO A 320 2.68 36.93 -9.59
C PRO A 320 4.18 37.24 -9.72
N ARG A 321 5.02 36.23 -9.43
CA ARG A 321 6.46 36.28 -9.77
C ARG A 321 6.91 34.85 -10.06
N TYR A 322 6.74 34.47 -11.30
CA TYR A 322 7.57 33.56 -12.10
C TYR A 322 6.87 33.39 -13.45
N ILE A 323 7.21 34.37 -14.30
CA ILE A 323 7.11 34.21 -15.74
C ILE A 323 8.40 33.55 -16.19
#